data_6b9f4b473c84ec0814bd3fa1244d1140
#
_entry.id   6b9f4b473c84ec0814bd3fa1244d1140
#
_cell.length_a   1.000
_cell.length_b   1.000
_cell.length_c   1.000
_cell.angle_alpha   90.00
_cell.angle_beta   90.00
_cell.angle_gamma   90.00
#
_symmetry.space_group_name_H-M   'P 1'
#
loop_
_entity.id
_entity.type
_entity.pdbx_description
1 polymer ?
#
loop_
_entity_poly.entity_id
_entity_poly.type
_entity_poly.pdbx_seq_one_letter_code
_entity_poly.pdbx_strand_id
1 'polypeptide(L)'
;ILKRNLSFSVDSNAISLLVSALMIFILPKIMLPDDYGGWQLYLFYFYYTGFFHFGWLDGMYLRYGGSNYEDLNKTLYGTQIACLIGLESLLAICIIIGTYIYITEPNLKFVLTAVSITGTLNVLRSFYTFVLQMTNRISEYAKITVVERILFAFAICTFAISGLTYFEQLVYLDVLVKIIALSY
;
A
#
# COMPACT_ATOMS: atom_id res chain seq x y z
N ILE A 1 11.59 -5.76 -26.20
CA ILE A 1 10.50 -5.45 -25.25
C ILE A 1 10.70 -6.27 -23.96
N LEU A 2 10.78 -7.61 -24.00
CA LEU A 2 10.86 -8.47 -22.81
C LEU A 2 12.04 -8.12 -21.88
N LYS A 3 13.26 -7.98 -22.43
CA LYS A 3 14.46 -7.64 -21.64
C LYS A 3 14.30 -6.28 -20.94
N ARG A 4 13.71 -5.27 -21.62
CA ARG A 4 13.47 -3.95 -21.04
C ARG A 4 12.44 -3.99 -19.92
N ASN A 5 11.34 -4.73 -20.09
CA ASN A 5 10.33 -4.88 -19.07
C ASN A 5 10.85 -5.62 -17.82
N LEU A 6 11.70 -6.63 -18.04
CA LEU A 6 12.38 -7.37 -16.98
C LEU A 6 13.33 -6.43 -16.19
N SER A 7 14.13 -5.60 -16.88
CA SER A 7 15.01 -4.63 -16.23
C SER A 7 14.18 -3.66 -15.34
N PHE A 8 13.11 -3.05 -15.86
CA PHE A 8 12.28 -2.14 -15.07
C PHE A 8 11.68 -2.81 -13.82
N SER A 9 11.25 -4.06 -13.94
CA SER A 9 10.73 -4.81 -12.80
C SER A 9 11.81 -5.12 -11.75
N VAL A 10 12.99 -5.52 -12.18
CA VAL A 10 14.13 -5.79 -11.29
C VAL A 10 14.60 -4.52 -10.59
N ASP A 11 14.76 -3.42 -11.35
CA ASP A 11 15.24 -2.13 -10.83
C ASP A 11 14.25 -1.57 -9.78
N SER A 12 12.93 -1.62 -10.05
CA SER A 12 11.91 -1.16 -9.10
C SER A 12 11.86 -2.00 -7.82
N ASN A 13 12.03 -3.32 -7.94
CA ASN A 13 12.10 -4.20 -6.79
C ASN A 13 13.38 -3.99 -5.97
N ALA A 14 14.52 -3.77 -6.63
CA ALA A 14 15.79 -3.46 -5.96
C ALA A 14 15.70 -2.16 -5.16
N ILE A 15 15.12 -1.10 -5.72
CA ILE A 15 14.86 0.17 -5.01
C ILE A 15 13.95 -0.07 -3.81
N SER A 16 12.89 -0.85 -3.98
CA SER A 16 11.96 -1.19 -2.88
C SER A 16 12.65 -1.93 -1.73
N LEU A 17 13.53 -2.87 -2.06
CA LEU A 17 14.33 -3.61 -1.07
C LEU A 17 15.31 -2.69 -0.34
N LEU A 18 16.01 -1.80 -1.06
CA LEU A 18 16.92 -0.84 -0.46
C LEU A 18 16.21 0.09 0.52
N VAL A 19 15.06 0.65 0.15
CA VAL A 19 14.27 1.51 1.05
C VAL A 19 13.80 0.72 2.26
N SER A 20 13.31 -0.51 2.08
CA SER A 20 12.89 -1.36 3.21
C SER A 20 14.06 -1.69 4.15
N ALA A 21 15.24 -1.98 3.61
CA ALA A 21 16.44 -2.22 4.41
C ALA A 21 16.85 -0.97 5.21
N LEU A 22 16.85 0.21 4.57
CA LEU A 22 17.14 1.47 5.26
C LEU A 22 16.17 1.71 6.43
N MET A 23 14.88 1.42 6.26
CA MET A 23 13.90 1.54 7.34
C MET A 23 14.23 0.65 8.53
N ILE A 24 14.57 -0.62 8.28
CA ILE A 24 14.90 -1.59 9.32
C ILE A 24 16.14 -1.14 10.13
N PHE A 25 17.09 -0.44 9.50
CA PHE A 25 18.31 0.03 10.17
C PHE A 25 18.16 1.43 10.80
N ILE A 26 17.35 2.31 10.26
CA ILE A 26 17.22 3.71 10.71
C ILE A 26 16.17 3.83 11.81
N LEU A 27 14.96 3.30 11.61
CA LEU A 27 13.84 3.51 12.53
C LEU A 27 14.13 3.05 13.98
N PRO A 28 14.77 1.88 14.24
CA PRO A 28 15.07 1.47 15.61
C PRO A 28 16.07 2.36 16.33
N LYS A 29 16.81 3.21 15.59
CA LYS A 29 17.80 4.12 16.17
C LYS A 29 17.22 5.49 16.57
N ILE A 30 16.09 5.86 15.99
CA ILE A 30 15.45 7.15 16.18
C ILE A 30 14.14 7.08 16.97
N MET A 31 13.54 5.90 17.06
CA MET A 31 12.30 5.66 17.79
C MET A 31 12.57 4.97 19.12
N LEU A 32 11.69 5.20 20.11
CA LEU A 32 11.67 4.41 21.33
C LEU A 32 11.24 2.96 21.03
N PRO A 33 11.67 1.98 21.83
CA PRO A 33 11.31 0.57 21.57
C PRO A 33 9.82 0.31 21.47
N ASP A 34 9.00 0.96 22.31
CA ASP A 34 7.53 0.82 22.29
C ASP A 34 6.92 1.41 21.02
N ASP A 35 7.41 2.56 20.57
CA ASP A 35 6.99 3.19 19.33
C ASP A 35 7.40 2.36 18.11
N TYR A 36 8.62 1.85 18.10
CA TYR A 36 9.04 0.93 17.04
C TYR A 36 8.20 -0.34 17.02
N GLY A 37 7.83 -0.87 18.19
CA GLY A 37 6.89 -1.99 18.34
C GLY A 37 5.52 -1.68 17.73
N GLY A 38 4.98 -0.49 18.02
CA GLY A 38 3.71 0.00 17.43
C GLY A 38 3.76 0.10 15.90
N TRP A 39 4.86 0.62 15.35
CA TRP A 39 5.10 0.64 13.91
C TRP A 39 5.17 -0.76 13.29
N GLN A 40 5.88 -1.70 13.92
CA GLN A 40 5.95 -3.07 13.44
C GLN A 40 4.58 -3.77 13.49
N LEU A 41 3.79 -3.50 14.53
CA LEU A 41 2.43 -4.01 14.65
C LEU A 41 1.52 -3.47 13.53
N TYR A 42 1.65 -2.17 13.20
CA TYR A 42 0.95 -1.57 12.06
C TYR A 42 1.34 -2.27 10.76
N LEU A 43 2.62 -2.46 10.47
CA LEU A 43 3.09 -3.16 9.27
C LEU A 43 2.58 -4.60 9.23
N PHE A 44 2.63 -5.31 10.36
CA PHE A 44 2.13 -6.68 10.47
C PHE A 44 0.67 -6.78 10.00
N TYR A 45 -0.23 -6.00 10.58
CA TYR A 45 -1.64 -6.02 10.17
C TYR A 45 -1.84 -5.48 8.75
N PHE A 46 -1.08 -4.47 8.34
CA PHE A 46 -1.16 -3.92 7.00
C PHE A 46 -0.86 -4.96 5.91
N TYR A 47 0.09 -5.86 6.11
CA TYR A 47 0.37 -6.92 5.14
C TYR A 47 -0.81 -7.87 4.93
N TYR A 48 -1.66 -8.07 5.92
CA TYR A 48 -2.85 -8.92 5.79
C TYR A 48 -3.96 -8.26 4.99
N THR A 49 -3.99 -6.94 4.84
CA THR A 49 -5.01 -6.26 4.03
C THR A 49 -4.98 -6.67 2.56
N GLY A 50 -3.84 -7.14 2.07
CA GLY A 50 -3.71 -7.68 0.73
C GLY A 50 -4.60 -8.92 0.45
N PHE A 51 -5.11 -9.59 1.47
CA PHE A 51 -6.03 -10.73 1.31
C PHE A 51 -7.50 -10.31 1.23
N PHE A 52 -7.85 -9.08 1.58
CA PHE A 52 -9.24 -8.63 1.68
C PHE A 52 -9.94 -8.51 0.33
N HIS A 53 -9.19 -8.40 -0.77
CA HIS A 53 -9.78 -8.48 -2.11
C HIS A 53 -10.18 -9.91 -2.54
N PHE A 54 -9.99 -10.94 -1.68
CA PHE A 54 -10.42 -12.33 -1.87
C PHE A 54 -10.07 -12.91 -3.24
N GLY A 55 -8.91 -12.57 -3.79
CA GLY A 55 -8.47 -13.03 -5.12
C GLY A 55 -9.14 -12.31 -6.30
N TRP A 56 -9.94 -11.28 -6.06
CA TRP A 56 -10.61 -10.51 -7.13
C TRP A 56 -9.61 -9.95 -8.14
N LEU A 57 -8.53 -9.34 -7.67
CA LEU A 57 -7.49 -8.78 -8.54
C LEU A 57 -6.75 -9.85 -9.31
N ASP A 58 -6.46 -10.99 -8.68
CA ASP A 58 -5.82 -12.14 -9.32
C ASP A 58 -6.71 -12.71 -10.42
N GLY A 59 -8.02 -12.84 -10.17
CA GLY A 59 -9.00 -13.27 -11.16
C GLY A 59 -9.07 -12.34 -12.37
N MET A 60 -8.99 -11.03 -12.15
CA MET A 60 -8.91 -10.04 -13.23
C MET A 60 -7.62 -10.19 -14.03
N TYR A 61 -6.49 -10.35 -13.36
CA TYR A 61 -5.19 -10.52 -14.01
C TYR A 61 -5.16 -11.77 -14.90
N LEU A 62 -5.68 -12.89 -14.41
CA LEU A 62 -5.74 -14.15 -15.17
C LEU A 62 -6.69 -14.05 -16.36
N ARG A 63 -7.82 -13.33 -16.22
CA ARG A 63 -8.83 -13.22 -17.26
C ARG A 63 -8.44 -12.28 -18.40
N TYR A 64 -7.77 -11.18 -18.08
CA TYR A 64 -7.48 -10.10 -19.01
C TYR A 64 -5.99 -9.92 -19.31
N GLY A 65 -5.13 -10.81 -18.78
CA GLY A 65 -3.69 -10.76 -19.03
C GLY A 65 -3.36 -10.88 -20.50
N GLY A 66 -2.53 -9.95 -20.98
CA GLY A 66 -2.14 -9.85 -22.40
C GLY A 66 -3.10 -9.02 -23.27
N SER A 67 -4.20 -8.48 -22.75
CA SER A 67 -5.08 -7.56 -23.47
C SER A 67 -4.38 -6.21 -23.69
N ASN A 68 -4.74 -5.51 -24.80
CA ASN A 68 -4.33 -4.13 -24.95
C ASN A 68 -5.18 -3.22 -24.05
N TYR A 69 -4.55 -2.17 -23.52
CA TYR A 69 -5.26 -1.21 -22.64
C TYR A 69 -6.44 -0.53 -23.34
N GLU A 70 -6.35 -0.27 -24.65
CA GLU A 70 -7.38 0.38 -25.45
C GLU A 70 -8.62 -0.51 -25.66
N ASP A 71 -8.43 -1.83 -25.66
CA ASP A 71 -9.49 -2.82 -25.85
C ASP A 71 -10.28 -3.10 -24.56
N LEU A 72 -9.85 -2.53 -23.41
CA LEU A 72 -10.50 -2.73 -22.13
C LEU A 72 -11.87 -2.05 -22.08
N ASN A 73 -12.89 -2.79 -21.64
CA ASN A 73 -14.23 -2.24 -21.42
C ASN A 73 -14.23 -1.33 -20.17
N LYS A 74 -14.11 -0.02 -20.38
CA LYS A 74 -14.04 0.99 -19.31
C LYS A 74 -15.23 0.93 -18.34
N THR A 75 -16.43 0.63 -18.83
CA THR A 75 -17.63 0.49 -17.99
C THR A 75 -17.50 -0.70 -17.05
N LEU A 76 -17.02 -1.84 -17.56
CA LEU A 76 -16.80 -3.04 -16.77
C LEU A 76 -15.77 -2.78 -15.66
N TYR A 77 -14.64 -2.14 -16.00
CA TYR A 77 -13.61 -1.81 -15.02
C TYR A 77 -14.10 -0.78 -13.98
N GLY A 78 -14.86 0.22 -14.40
CA GLY A 78 -15.49 1.16 -13.48
C GLY A 78 -16.45 0.48 -12.51
N THR A 79 -17.23 -0.49 -12.97
CA THR A 79 -18.11 -1.28 -12.09
C THR A 79 -17.31 -2.16 -11.13
N GLN A 80 -16.25 -2.81 -11.61
CA GLN A 80 -15.42 -3.68 -10.77
C GLN A 80 -14.70 -2.89 -9.66
N ILE A 81 -14.13 -1.72 -9.97
CA ILE A 81 -13.51 -0.89 -8.96
C ILE A 81 -14.53 -0.36 -7.95
N ALA A 82 -15.73 0.02 -8.39
CA ALA A 82 -16.79 0.47 -7.49
C ALA A 82 -17.24 -0.65 -6.54
N CYS A 83 -17.41 -1.87 -7.03
CA CYS A 83 -17.72 -3.03 -6.20
C CYS A 83 -16.59 -3.35 -5.22
N LEU A 84 -15.35 -3.27 -5.65
CA LEU A 84 -14.18 -3.52 -4.81
C LEU A 84 -14.05 -2.48 -3.70
N ILE A 85 -14.21 -1.19 -4.02
CA ILE A 85 -14.24 -0.10 -3.03
C ILE A 85 -15.39 -0.32 -2.04
N GLY A 86 -16.57 -0.71 -2.52
CA GLY A 86 -17.71 -1.00 -1.65
C GLY A 86 -17.43 -2.13 -0.66
N LEU A 87 -16.85 -3.23 -1.16
CA LEU A 87 -16.45 -4.37 -0.33
C LEU A 87 -15.40 -3.97 0.72
N GLU A 88 -14.33 -3.32 0.30
CA GLU A 88 -13.24 -2.90 1.18
C GLU A 88 -13.71 -1.87 2.24
N SER A 89 -14.56 -0.93 1.83
CA SER A 89 -15.14 0.05 2.76
C SER A 89 -16.03 -0.62 3.79
N LEU A 90 -16.82 -1.62 3.38
CA LEU A 90 -17.66 -2.40 4.30
C LEU A 90 -16.79 -3.15 5.32
N LEU A 91 -15.74 -3.84 4.84
CA LEU A 91 -14.80 -4.55 5.71
C LEU A 91 -14.10 -3.59 6.68
N ALA A 92 -13.61 -2.46 6.18
CA ALA A 92 -12.97 -1.43 7.01
C ALA A 92 -13.91 -0.93 8.11
N ILE A 93 -15.17 -0.63 7.79
CA ILE A 93 -16.19 -0.21 8.76
C ILE A 93 -16.44 -1.30 9.79
N CYS A 94 -16.59 -2.56 9.37
CA CYS A 94 -16.78 -3.68 10.29
C CYS A 94 -15.58 -3.85 11.24
N ILE A 95 -14.36 -3.75 10.73
CA ILE A 95 -13.14 -3.84 11.55
C ILE A 95 -13.09 -2.67 12.54
N ILE A 96 -13.36 -1.43 12.10
CA ILE A 96 -13.36 -0.24 12.97
C ILE A 96 -14.40 -0.41 14.07
N ILE A 97 -15.63 -0.77 13.73
CA ILE A 97 -16.69 -0.98 14.74
C ILE A 97 -16.28 -2.07 15.74
N GLY A 98 -15.81 -3.22 15.25
CA GLY A 98 -15.32 -4.30 16.11
C GLY A 98 -14.17 -3.86 17.02
N THR A 99 -13.24 -3.07 16.48
CA THR A 99 -12.11 -2.51 17.23
C THR A 99 -12.61 -1.65 18.41
N TYR A 100 -13.58 -0.76 18.18
CA TYR A 100 -14.08 0.12 19.23
C TYR A 100 -14.92 -0.60 20.28
N ILE A 101 -15.55 -1.73 19.92
CA ILE A 101 -16.36 -2.54 20.86
C ILE A 101 -15.47 -3.45 21.72
N TYR A 102 -14.50 -4.14 21.11
CA TYR A 102 -13.79 -5.24 21.78
C TYR A 102 -12.39 -4.88 22.26
N ILE A 103 -11.74 -3.89 21.68
CA ILE A 103 -10.37 -3.53 22.05
C ILE A 103 -10.39 -2.37 23.04
N THR A 104 -9.63 -2.51 24.13
CA THR A 104 -9.50 -1.48 25.17
C THR A 104 -8.18 -0.72 25.07
N GLU A 105 -7.17 -1.36 24.51
CA GLU A 105 -5.81 -0.84 24.44
C GLU A 105 -5.68 0.24 23.34
N PRO A 106 -5.25 1.48 23.70
CA PRO A 106 -5.30 2.63 22.80
C PRO A 106 -4.43 2.48 21.55
N ASN A 107 -3.21 1.94 21.72
CA ASN A 107 -2.25 1.77 20.60
C ASN A 107 -2.80 0.77 19.58
N LEU A 108 -3.37 -0.34 20.02
CA LEU A 108 -3.97 -1.33 19.15
C LEU A 108 -5.22 -0.78 18.45
N LYS A 109 -6.05 0.03 19.14
CA LYS A 109 -7.17 0.75 18.50
C LYS A 109 -6.69 1.63 17.36
N PHE A 110 -5.68 2.43 17.62
CA PHE A 110 -5.10 3.31 16.60
C PHE A 110 -4.59 2.48 15.41
N VAL A 111 -3.79 1.44 15.67
CA VAL A 111 -3.22 0.58 14.64
C VAL A 111 -4.31 -0.05 13.76
N LEU A 112 -5.32 -0.69 14.36
CA LEU A 112 -6.37 -1.37 13.58
C LEU A 112 -7.23 -0.38 12.79
N THR A 113 -7.50 0.80 13.33
CA THR A 113 -8.21 1.87 12.62
C THR A 113 -7.39 2.38 11.44
N ALA A 114 -6.10 2.66 11.65
CA ALA A 114 -5.20 3.12 10.60
C ALA A 114 -5.03 2.07 9.50
N VAL A 115 -4.85 0.79 9.86
CA VAL A 115 -4.75 -0.33 8.92
C VAL A 115 -6.02 -0.48 8.08
N SER A 116 -7.20 -0.31 8.66
CA SER A 116 -8.46 -0.38 7.91
C SER A 116 -8.55 0.68 6.82
N ILE A 117 -8.11 1.90 7.11
CA ILE A 117 -8.09 3.00 6.15
C ILE A 117 -6.99 2.78 5.09
N THR A 118 -5.77 2.50 5.53
CA THR A 118 -4.63 2.30 4.61
C THR A 118 -4.77 1.03 3.77
N GLY A 119 -5.43 0.01 4.29
CA GLY A 119 -5.74 -1.23 3.56
C GLY A 119 -6.65 -0.96 2.37
N THR A 120 -7.73 -0.19 2.57
CA THR A 120 -8.63 0.23 1.47
C THR A 120 -7.86 1.00 0.39
N LEU A 121 -7.00 1.96 0.79
CA LEU A 121 -6.15 2.69 -0.16
C LEU A 121 -5.18 1.76 -0.90
N ASN A 122 -4.61 0.79 -0.21
CA ASN A 122 -3.68 -0.17 -0.79
C ASN A 122 -4.36 -1.09 -1.82
N VAL A 123 -5.57 -1.58 -1.55
CA VAL A 123 -6.33 -2.40 -2.50
C VAL A 123 -6.72 -1.58 -3.73
N LEU A 124 -7.13 -0.32 -3.54
CA LEU A 124 -7.41 0.60 -4.65
C LEU A 124 -6.18 0.83 -5.53
N ARG A 125 -5.03 1.09 -4.93
CA ARG A 125 -3.75 1.20 -5.62
C ARG A 125 -3.40 -0.10 -6.36
N SER A 126 -3.60 -1.24 -5.71
CA SER A 126 -3.35 -2.55 -6.29
C SER A 126 -4.19 -2.79 -7.54
N PHE A 127 -5.47 -2.37 -7.54
CA PHE A 127 -6.32 -2.45 -8.72
C PHE A 127 -5.67 -1.74 -9.93
N TYR A 128 -5.24 -0.49 -9.78
CA TYR A 128 -4.60 0.25 -10.88
C TYR A 128 -3.28 -0.39 -11.33
N THR A 129 -2.46 -0.84 -10.40
CA THR A 129 -1.18 -1.49 -10.73
C THR A 129 -1.37 -2.84 -11.41
N PHE A 130 -2.40 -3.61 -11.04
CA PHE A 130 -2.77 -4.85 -11.74
C PHE A 130 -3.27 -4.57 -13.16
N VAL A 131 -4.05 -3.50 -13.37
CA VAL A 131 -4.46 -3.07 -14.73
C VAL A 131 -3.25 -2.78 -15.60
N LEU A 132 -2.24 -2.07 -15.09
CA LEU A 132 -1.01 -1.79 -15.84
C LEU A 132 -0.22 -3.07 -16.15
N GLN A 133 -0.13 -3.98 -15.20
CA GLN A 133 0.59 -5.25 -15.38
C GLN A 133 -0.12 -6.16 -16.41
N MET A 134 -1.43 -6.35 -16.32
CA MET A 134 -2.17 -7.22 -17.24
C MET A 134 -2.21 -6.66 -18.67
N THR A 135 -2.06 -5.35 -18.86
CA THR A 135 -1.96 -4.69 -20.17
C THR A 135 -0.52 -4.50 -20.65
N ASN A 136 0.43 -5.18 -20.03
CA ASN A 136 1.87 -5.14 -20.39
C ASN A 136 2.51 -3.73 -20.32
N ARG A 137 1.92 -2.82 -19.53
CA ARG A 137 2.45 -1.46 -19.26
C ARG A 137 3.44 -1.48 -18.07
N ILE A 138 4.37 -2.43 -18.08
CA ILE A 138 5.30 -2.70 -16.99
C ILE A 138 6.19 -1.49 -16.64
N SER A 139 6.55 -0.66 -17.63
CA SER A 139 7.34 0.54 -17.38
C SER A 139 6.59 1.58 -16.54
N GLU A 140 5.29 1.71 -16.71
CA GLU A 140 4.44 2.63 -15.93
C GLU A 140 4.22 2.09 -14.52
N TYR A 141 3.92 0.81 -14.40
CA TYR A 141 3.89 0.13 -13.11
C TYR A 141 5.19 0.35 -12.31
N ALA A 142 6.35 0.13 -12.94
CA ALA A 142 7.64 0.32 -12.30
C ALA A 142 7.87 1.78 -11.86
N LYS A 143 7.49 2.77 -12.67
CA LYS A 143 7.60 4.20 -12.33
C LYS A 143 6.75 4.53 -11.08
N ILE A 144 5.48 4.11 -11.04
CA ILE A 144 4.59 4.34 -9.90
C ILE A 144 5.18 3.72 -8.63
N THR A 145 5.67 2.49 -8.72
CA THR A 145 6.30 1.81 -7.58
C THR A 145 7.54 2.54 -7.07
N VAL A 146 8.40 3.00 -7.98
CA VAL A 146 9.62 3.74 -7.61
C VAL A 146 9.27 5.10 -7.00
N VAL A 147 8.34 5.85 -7.60
CA VAL A 147 7.90 7.15 -7.06
C VAL A 147 7.38 7.00 -5.64
N GLU A 148 6.52 6.03 -5.39
CA GLU A 148 5.99 5.76 -4.05
C GLU A 148 7.10 5.44 -3.05
N ARG A 149 8.08 4.62 -3.44
CA ARG A 149 9.21 4.28 -2.57
C ARG A 149 10.12 5.47 -2.26
N ILE A 150 10.35 6.33 -3.25
CA ILE A 150 11.12 7.57 -3.05
C ILE A 150 10.35 8.54 -2.14
N LEU A 151 9.05 8.72 -2.34
CA LEU A 151 8.21 9.55 -1.47
C LEU A 151 8.24 9.03 -0.04
N PHE A 152 8.17 7.71 0.15
CA PHE A 152 8.22 7.12 1.47
C PHE A 152 9.61 7.26 2.12
N ALA A 153 10.69 7.07 1.36
CA ALA A 153 12.05 7.33 1.84
C ALA A 153 12.23 8.80 2.27
N PHE A 154 11.68 9.73 1.49
CA PHE A 154 11.68 11.16 1.84
C PHE A 154 10.88 11.42 3.13
N ALA A 155 9.71 10.80 3.29
CA ALA A 155 8.91 10.90 4.51
C ALA A 155 9.67 10.39 5.75
N ILE A 156 10.43 9.30 5.64
CA ILE A 156 11.30 8.81 6.72
C ILE A 156 12.43 9.80 7.04
N CYS A 157 13.05 10.37 6.02
CA CYS A 157 14.08 11.37 6.24
C CYS A 157 13.53 12.62 6.95
N THR A 158 12.34 13.09 6.55
CA THR A 158 11.68 14.21 7.23
C THR A 158 11.31 13.85 8.67
N PHE A 159 10.80 12.65 8.91
CA PHE A 159 10.53 12.13 10.24
C PHE A 159 11.80 12.15 11.13
N ALA A 160 12.90 11.63 10.62
CA ALA A 160 14.16 11.57 11.33
C ALA A 160 14.74 12.96 11.66
N ILE A 161 14.68 13.91 10.70
CA ILE A 161 15.23 15.26 10.86
C ILE A 161 14.35 16.12 11.80
N SER A 162 13.03 15.91 11.79
CA SER A 162 12.09 16.66 12.62
C SER A 162 12.12 16.29 14.10
N GLY A 163 12.90 15.28 14.49
CA GLY A 163 12.94 14.78 15.86
C GLY A 163 11.64 14.13 16.32
N LEU A 164 10.80 13.73 15.38
CA LEU A 164 9.58 12.99 15.66
C LEU A 164 9.93 11.57 16.09
N THR A 165 9.26 11.04 17.11
CA THR A 165 9.58 9.72 17.68
C THR A 165 8.38 8.80 17.79
N TYR A 166 7.17 9.36 17.79
CA TYR A 166 5.93 8.59 17.94
C TYR A 166 5.53 7.87 16.67
N PHE A 167 5.18 6.60 16.78
CA PHE A 167 4.80 5.77 15.63
C PHE A 167 3.55 6.25 14.89
N GLU A 168 2.60 6.89 15.58
CA GLU A 168 1.39 7.43 14.97
C GLU A 168 1.73 8.48 13.91
N GLN A 169 2.75 9.31 14.15
CA GLN A 169 3.21 10.32 13.20
C GLN A 169 3.77 9.69 11.94
N LEU A 170 4.50 8.57 12.08
CA LEU A 170 5.03 7.81 10.94
C LEU A 170 3.89 7.15 10.15
N VAL A 171 2.86 6.65 10.84
CA VAL A 171 1.65 6.11 10.19
C VAL A 171 0.92 7.20 9.40
N TYR A 172 0.75 8.41 9.94
CA TYR A 172 0.16 9.52 9.19
C TYR A 172 0.97 9.89 7.94
N LEU A 173 2.29 9.88 8.02
CA LEU A 173 3.15 10.10 6.86
C LEU A 173 2.99 8.99 5.81
N ASP A 174 2.88 7.73 6.23
CA ASP A 174 2.62 6.60 5.32
C ASP A 174 1.27 6.75 4.61
N VAL A 175 0.22 7.15 5.33
CA VAL A 175 -1.11 7.45 4.75
C VAL A 175 -1.00 8.57 3.70
N LEU A 176 -0.32 9.66 4.02
CA LEU A 176 -0.13 10.78 3.10
C LEU A 176 0.61 10.35 1.83
N VAL A 177 1.68 9.58 1.96
CA VAL A 177 2.43 9.04 0.82
C VAL A 177 1.53 8.19 -0.06
N LYS A 178 0.70 7.30 0.51
CA LYS A 178 -0.24 6.46 -0.24
C LYS A 178 -1.29 7.29 -0.99
N ILE A 179 -1.82 8.35 -0.37
CA ILE A 179 -2.78 9.26 -1.01
C ILE A 179 -2.12 9.99 -2.19
N ILE A 180 -0.90 10.52 -2.00
CA ILE A 180 -0.15 11.20 -3.06
C ILE A 180 0.16 10.22 -4.20
N ALA A 181 0.63 9.00 -3.87
CA ALA A 181 0.92 7.98 -4.86
C ALA A 181 -0.32 7.53 -5.64
N LEU A 182 -1.51 7.58 -5.05
CA LEU A 182 -2.77 7.26 -5.70
C LEU A 182 -3.25 8.38 -6.65
N SER A 183 -2.84 9.64 -6.40
CA SER A 183 -3.19 10.79 -7.23
C SER A 183 -2.31 10.94 -8.49
N TYR A 184 -1.20 10.21 -8.55
CA TYR A 184 -0.24 10.21 -9.66
C TYR A 184 -0.56 9.08 -10.67
#